data_e2f2870315d0414f0a387eb8f51f14fe
#
_entry.id   e2f2870315d0414f0a387eb8f51f14fe
#
_cell.length_a   1.000
_cell.length_b   1.000
_cell.length_c   1.000
_cell.angle_alpha   90.00
_cell.angle_beta   90.00
_cell.angle_gamma   90.00
#
_symmetry.space_group_name_H-M   'P 1'
#
loop_
_entity.id
_entity.type
_entity.pdbx_description
1 polymer ?
#
loop_
_entity_poly.entity_id
_entity_poly.type
_entity_poly.pdbx_seq_one_letter_code
_entity_poly.pdbx_strand_id
1 'polypeptide(L)'
;MIETIKLDYDLNVFLDADYEQHHGSCISYQIREQKDQHEKAGGFPKSYSEDNTKIQQLWFDDGDVDYAELGKQLNMDVKTVSTILQPPGNTVTLHRDTFFKFKSLYPNDTRPKVRANIYLKDWEPGHLIHYQDHNKEWQCSDHWEAGEGYLWDSDHLHLSGNCGLKDKYTLQVSGFYL
;
A
#
# COMPACT_ATOMS: atom_id res chain seq x y z
N MET A 1 12.08 -9.36 -3.36
CA MET A 1 12.35 -9.45 -1.91
C MET A 1 11.06 -9.19 -1.19
N ILE A 2 10.80 -9.90 -0.09
CA ILE A 2 9.68 -9.63 0.83
C ILE A 2 10.20 -9.82 2.26
N GLU A 3 9.98 -8.84 3.12
CA GLU A 3 10.47 -8.83 4.50
C GLU A 3 9.33 -8.44 5.43
N THR A 4 9.19 -9.13 6.55
CA THR A 4 8.28 -8.71 7.63
C THR A 4 8.95 -7.59 8.41
N ILE A 5 8.20 -6.54 8.68
CA ILE A 5 8.67 -5.35 9.40
C ILE A 5 7.75 -5.02 10.57
N LYS A 6 8.30 -4.31 11.55
CA LYS A 6 7.55 -3.68 12.64
C LYS A 6 8.02 -2.23 12.73
N LEU A 7 7.09 -1.31 12.60
CA LEU A 7 7.32 0.13 12.73
C LEU A 7 7.01 0.56 14.15
N ASP A 8 7.94 1.23 14.82
CA ASP A 8 7.77 1.90 16.10
C ASP A 8 7.60 3.41 15.87
N TYR A 9 6.37 3.82 15.59
CA TYR A 9 6.00 5.21 15.26
C TYR A 9 4.64 5.55 15.85
N ASP A 10 4.37 6.84 16.08
CA ASP A 10 3.03 7.27 16.50
C ASP A 10 2.04 7.11 15.34
N LEU A 11 1.32 6.00 15.33
CA LEU A 11 0.36 5.68 14.26
C LEU A 11 -0.89 6.57 14.27
N ASN A 12 -1.15 7.31 15.39
CA ASN A 12 -2.30 8.20 15.46
C ASN A 12 -2.19 9.37 14.49
N VAL A 13 -0.96 9.81 14.17
CA VAL A 13 -0.73 10.83 13.12
C VAL A 13 -1.44 10.47 11.82
N PHE A 14 -1.49 9.18 11.48
CA PHE A 14 -2.14 8.68 10.27
C PHE A 14 -3.63 8.39 10.47
N LEU A 15 -4.05 7.96 11.66
CA LEU A 15 -5.43 7.57 11.96
C LEU A 15 -6.34 8.76 12.21
N ASP A 16 -5.80 9.85 12.78
CA ASP A 16 -6.53 11.08 13.09
C ASP A 16 -6.68 12.01 11.88
N ALA A 17 -6.09 11.65 10.75
CA ALA A 17 -6.19 12.41 9.51
C ALA A 17 -7.63 12.36 8.94
N ASP A 18 -8.05 13.46 8.31
CA ASP A 18 -9.39 13.60 7.74
C ASP A 18 -9.52 12.86 6.39
N TYR A 19 -9.97 11.61 6.45
CA TYR A 19 -10.22 10.79 5.28
C TYR A 19 -11.48 11.21 4.49
N GLU A 20 -12.40 11.97 5.08
CA GLU A 20 -13.63 12.39 4.39
C GLU A 20 -13.36 13.42 3.30
N GLN A 21 -12.34 14.26 3.45
CA GLN A 21 -11.96 15.26 2.46
C GLN A 21 -11.22 14.68 1.25
N HIS A 22 -10.75 13.45 1.33
CA HIS A 22 -9.91 12.83 0.33
C HIS A 22 -10.56 11.57 -0.26
N HIS A 23 -11.68 11.75 -0.95
CA HIS A 23 -12.31 10.68 -1.72
C HIS A 23 -11.43 10.26 -2.90
N GLY A 24 -10.42 9.44 -2.63
CA GLY A 24 -9.68 8.73 -3.65
C GLY A 24 -10.31 7.36 -3.84
N SER A 25 -11.16 7.19 -4.84
CA SER A 25 -11.33 5.88 -5.45
C SER A 25 -9.95 5.36 -5.88
N CYS A 26 -9.80 4.07 -6.12
CA CYS A 26 -8.54 3.52 -6.65
C CYS A 26 -8.11 4.31 -7.89
N ILE A 27 -7.27 5.30 -7.70
CA ILE A 27 -6.82 6.25 -8.72
C ILE A 27 -6.24 5.51 -9.93
N SER A 28 -5.68 4.32 -9.71
CA SER A 28 -5.00 3.58 -10.75
C SER A 28 -5.88 3.13 -11.91
N TYR A 29 -7.19 2.97 -11.76
CA TYR A 29 -8.02 2.63 -12.92
C TYR A 29 -8.78 3.83 -13.49
N GLN A 30 -8.87 4.94 -12.78
CA GLN A 30 -9.41 6.20 -13.29
C GLN A 30 -8.43 6.87 -14.26
N ILE A 31 -7.13 6.68 -14.08
CA ILE A 31 -6.09 7.20 -14.95
C ILE A 31 -5.74 6.13 -15.98
N ARG A 32 -6.08 6.37 -17.26
CA ARG A 32 -5.92 5.41 -18.35
C ARG A 32 -4.52 4.80 -18.43
N GLU A 33 -3.48 5.63 -18.32
CA GLU A 33 -2.09 5.19 -18.38
C GLU A 33 -1.74 4.24 -17.23
N GLN A 34 -2.26 4.48 -16.04
CA GLN A 34 -2.07 3.59 -14.90
C GLN A 34 -2.82 2.28 -15.08
N LYS A 35 -4.07 2.35 -15.56
CA LYS A 35 -4.86 1.16 -15.87
C LYS A 35 -4.15 0.28 -16.89
N ASP A 36 -3.70 0.86 -18.00
CA ASP A 36 -2.97 0.13 -19.04
C ASP A 36 -1.68 -0.52 -18.51
N GLN A 37 -0.98 0.15 -17.59
CA GLN A 37 0.22 -0.43 -16.97
C GLN A 37 -0.11 -1.60 -16.04
N HIS A 38 -1.15 -1.48 -15.23
CA HIS A 38 -1.61 -2.55 -14.36
C HIS A 38 -2.11 -3.76 -15.15
N GLU A 39 -2.87 -3.54 -16.23
CA GLU A 39 -3.30 -4.61 -17.13
C GLU A 39 -2.12 -5.35 -17.77
N LYS A 40 -1.10 -4.63 -18.23
CA LYS A 40 0.13 -5.21 -18.78
C LYS A 40 0.96 -5.97 -17.74
N ALA A 41 0.92 -5.54 -16.49
CA ALA A 41 1.58 -6.21 -15.38
C ALA A 41 0.81 -7.45 -14.86
N GLY A 42 -0.33 -7.79 -15.48
CA GLY A 42 -1.18 -8.90 -15.08
C GLY A 42 -2.13 -8.57 -13.94
N GLY A 43 -2.31 -7.26 -13.63
CA GLY A 43 -3.30 -6.76 -12.67
C GLY A 43 -4.64 -6.43 -13.33
N PHE A 44 -5.59 -6.05 -12.56
CA PHE A 44 -6.95 -5.58 -12.84
C PHE A 44 -7.74 -6.32 -13.92
N PRO A 45 -8.64 -7.22 -13.52
CA PRO A 45 -9.62 -7.77 -14.43
C PRO A 45 -10.54 -6.66 -14.96
N LYS A 46 -11.14 -6.87 -16.14
CA LYS A 46 -12.07 -5.90 -16.76
C LYS A 46 -13.29 -5.55 -15.89
N SER A 47 -13.63 -6.43 -14.94
CA SER A 47 -14.70 -6.24 -13.95
C SER A 47 -14.32 -5.33 -12.78
N TYR A 48 -13.09 -4.85 -12.72
CA TYR A 48 -12.62 -3.95 -11.68
C TYR A 48 -13.20 -2.56 -11.89
N SER A 49 -13.97 -2.07 -10.93
CA SER A 49 -14.74 -0.84 -11.06
C SER A 49 -14.79 -0.06 -9.75
N GLU A 50 -15.31 1.17 -9.80
CA GLU A 50 -15.56 2.00 -8.62
C GLU A 50 -16.47 1.32 -7.58
N ASP A 51 -17.35 0.43 -8.02
CA ASP A 51 -18.30 -0.22 -7.13
C ASP A 51 -17.66 -1.27 -6.22
N ASN A 52 -16.56 -1.90 -6.67
CA ASN A 52 -15.89 -2.96 -5.93
C ASN A 52 -14.51 -2.60 -5.40
N THR A 53 -14.08 -1.34 -5.60
CA THR A 53 -12.79 -0.84 -5.12
C THR A 53 -12.91 0.61 -4.65
N LYS A 54 -13.61 0.80 -3.55
CA LYS A 54 -13.69 2.09 -2.89
C LYS A 54 -12.64 2.14 -1.80
N ILE A 55 -11.49 2.74 -2.10
CA ILE A 55 -10.48 3.06 -1.11
C ILE A 55 -10.32 4.57 -1.02
N GLN A 56 -10.01 5.05 0.17
CA GLN A 56 -9.61 6.43 0.38
C GLN A 56 -8.11 6.47 0.60
N GLN A 57 -7.40 7.33 -0.13
CA GLN A 57 -5.96 7.46 -0.02
C GLN A 57 -5.59 8.89 0.36
N LEU A 58 -4.84 9.04 1.43
CA LEU A 58 -4.24 10.29 1.88
C LEU A 58 -2.74 10.28 1.61
N TRP A 59 -2.22 11.43 1.21
CA TRP A 59 -0.80 11.66 1.04
C TRP A 59 -0.29 12.59 2.13
N PHE A 60 0.88 12.26 2.67
CA PHE A 60 1.58 13.04 3.69
C PHE A 60 2.90 13.55 3.12
N ASP A 61 3.19 14.82 3.35
CA ASP A 61 4.47 15.42 2.98
C ASP A 61 5.49 15.29 4.13
N ASP A 62 6.76 15.54 3.84
CA ASP A 62 7.85 15.46 4.84
C ASP A 62 7.72 16.50 5.98
N GLY A 63 6.77 17.43 5.87
CA GLY A 63 6.39 18.36 6.94
C GLY A 63 5.27 17.81 7.85
N ASP A 64 4.50 16.84 7.37
CA ASP A 64 3.42 16.20 8.11
C ASP A 64 3.91 15.03 8.95
N VAL A 65 4.87 14.27 8.41
CA VAL A 65 5.47 13.09 9.01
C VAL A 65 6.99 13.08 8.76
N ASP A 66 7.75 12.55 9.72
CA ASP A 66 9.21 12.51 9.65
C ASP A 66 9.70 11.40 8.69
N TYR A 67 10.01 11.77 7.45
CA TYR A 67 10.54 10.85 6.44
C TYR A 67 11.90 10.27 6.83
N ALA A 68 12.72 11.02 7.56
CA ALA A 68 14.04 10.56 7.98
C ALA A 68 13.92 9.45 9.04
N GLU A 69 13.02 9.62 10.02
CA GLU A 69 12.78 8.59 11.03
C GLU A 69 12.13 7.34 10.42
N LEU A 70 11.13 7.49 9.55
CA LEU A 70 10.55 6.37 8.81
C LEU A 70 11.61 5.63 7.99
N GLY A 71 12.46 6.39 7.29
CA GLY A 71 13.53 5.82 6.46
C GLY A 71 14.58 5.06 7.26
N LYS A 72 14.94 5.55 8.44
CA LYS A 72 15.86 4.88 9.37
C LYS A 72 15.31 3.55 9.84
N GLN A 73 14.03 3.49 10.24
CA GLN A 73 13.41 2.26 10.72
C GLN A 73 13.18 1.23 9.59
N LEU A 74 12.85 1.70 8.39
CA LEU A 74 12.53 0.86 7.24
C LEU A 74 13.74 0.57 6.33
N ASN A 75 14.92 1.10 6.68
CA ASN A 75 16.14 0.98 5.88
C ASN A 75 15.95 1.42 4.43
N MET A 76 15.30 2.58 4.24
CA MET A 76 15.00 3.12 2.91
C MET A 76 15.15 4.64 2.83
N ASP A 77 15.45 5.15 1.65
CA ASP A 77 15.37 6.57 1.32
C ASP A 77 13.92 6.91 0.95
N VAL A 78 13.13 7.34 1.94
CA VAL A 78 11.68 7.60 1.80
C VAL A 78 11.44 8.74 0.81
N LYS A 79 10.48 8.55 -0.08
CA LYS A 79 10.11 9.53 -1.11
C LYS A 79 8.62 9.84 -1.15
N THR A 80 7.78 8.90 -0.74
CA THR A 80 6.34 9.12 -0.65
C THR A 80 5.75 8.36 0.53
N VAL A 81 4.84 9.01 1.23
CA VAL A 81 4.05 8.43 2.31
C VAL A 81 2.57 8.64 2.02
N SER A 82 1.80 7.59 2.14
CA SER A 82 0.34 7.65 2.01
C SER A 82 -0.33 6.61 2.89
N THR A 83 -1.57 6.87 3.23
CA THR A 83 -2.41 5.86 3.88
C THR A 83 -3.55 5.45 2.99
N ILE A 84 -4.02 4.23 3.19
CA ILE A 84 -5.21 3.68 2.53
C ILE A 84 -6.21 3.28 3.60
N LEU A 85 -7.38 3.87 3.52
CA LEU A 85 -8.59 3.40 4.21
C LEU A 85 -9.38 2.52 3.24
N GLN A 86 -9.60 1.28 3.64
CA GLN A 86 -10.36 0.28 2.90
C GLN A 86 -11.62 -0.09 3.69
N PRO A 87 -12.80 0.44 3.30
CA PRO A 87 -14.06 0.15 3.97
C PRO A 87 -14.48 -1.32 3.80
N PRO A 88 -15.41 -1.82 4.65
CA PRO A 88 -16.01 -3.15 4.49
C PRO A 88 -16.54 -3.44 3.08
N GLY A 89 -16.34 -4.66 2.60
CA GLY A 89 -16.77 -5.12 1.29
C GLY A 89 -15.87 -4.67 0.13
N ASN A 90 -14.77 -3.97 0.39
CA ASN A 90 -13.89 -3.47 -0.65
C ASN A 90 -12.60 -4.29 -0.77
N THR A 91 -12.07 -4.31 -1.99
CA THR A 91 -10.84 -5.02 -2.32
C THR A 91 -9.88 -4.13 -3.09
N VAL A 92 -8.59 -4.32 -2.88
CA VAL A 92 -7.55 -3.96 -3.85
C VAL A 92 -7.20 -5.24 -4.57
N THR A 93 -7.58 -5.35 -5.85
CA THR A 93 -7.48 -6.59 -6.61
C THR A 93 -6.04 -7.01 -6.84
N LEU A 94 -5.86 -8.23 -7.31
CA LEU A 94 -4.55 -8.81 -7.61
C LEU A 94 -3.76 -7.94 -8.58
N HIS A 95 -2.59 -7.48 -8.16
CA HIS A 95 -1.73 -6.59 -8.93
C HIS A 95 -0.25 -6.70 -8.51
N ARG A 96 0.60 -6.01 -9.26
CA ARG A 96 1.97 -5.67 -8.88
C ARG A 96 2.07 -4.16 -8.70
N ASP A 97 2.88 -3.71 -7.77
CA ASP A 97 3.16 -2.29 -7.61
C ASP A 97 3.91 -1.75 -8.83
N THR A 98 3.29 -0.85 -9.58
CA THR A 98 3.92 -0.23 -10.75
C THR A 98 4.82 0.95 -10.40
N PHE A 99 4.70 1.49 -9.18
CA PHE A 99 5.39 2.71 -8.73
C PHE A 99 5.21 3.88 -9.71
N PHE A 100 4.03 4.01 -10.32
CA PHE A 100 3.77 5.00 -11.38
C PHE A 100 4.12 6.42 -10.95
N LYS A 101 3.50 6.91 -9.85
CA LYS A 101 3.75 8.26 -9.32
C LYS A 101 5.23 8.43 -8.96
N PHE A 102 5.81 7.43 -8.32
CA PHE A 102 7.20 7.44 -7.92
C PHE A 102 8.16 7.53 -9.12
N LYS A 103 7.92 6.74 -10.18
CA LYS A 103 8.72 6.78 -11.41
C LYS A 103 8.60 8.12 -12.13
N SER A 104 7.44 8.77 -12.07
CA SER A 104 7.25 10.09 -12.67
C SER A 104 7.99 11.20 -11.93
N LEU A 105 8.11 11.08 -10.61
CA LEU A 105 8.82 12.05 -9.77
C LEU A 105 10.36 11.87 -9.83
N TYR A 106 10.81 10.63 -9.97
CA TYR A 106 12.26 10.27 -9.95
C TYR A 106 12.64 9.45 -11.18
N PRO A 107 12.48 9.98 -12.41
CA PRO A 107 12.65 9.19 -13.64
C PRO A 107 14.09 8.72 -13.89
N ASN A 108 15.07 9.41 -13.34
CA ASN A 108 16.50 9.15 -13.56
C ASN A 108 17.14 8.32 -12.43
N ASP A 109 16.42 8.02 -11.37
CA ASP A 109 16.95 7.21 -10.27
C ASP A 109 16.78 5.72 -10.57
N THR A 110 17.90 5.01 -10.64
CA THR A 110 17.96 3.59 -11.02
C THR A 110 18.03 2.65 -9.81
N ARG A 111 18.08 3.18 -8.59
CA ARG A 111 18.09 2.35 -7.38
C ARG A 111 16.84 1.47 -7.29
N PRO A 112 16.92 0.30 -6.65
CA PRO A 112 15.76 -0.55 -6.42
C PRO A 112 14.66 0.21 -5.66
N LYS A 113 13.44 0.12 -6.18
CA LYS A 113 12.25 0.74 -5.58
C LYS A 113 11.58 -0.26 -4.66
N VAL A 114 11.24 0.20 -3.47
CA VAL A 114 10.59 -0.63 -2.45
C VAL A 114 9.38 0.08 -1.86
N ARG A 115 8.46 -0.71 -1.33
CA ARG A 115 7.29 -0.23 -0.60
C ARG A 115 7.12 -1.02 0.68
N ALA A 116 6.96 -0.31 1.78
CA ALA A 116 6.44 -0.85 3.02
C ALA A 116 4.92 -0.66 3.05
N ASN A 117 4.19 -1.72 3.37
CA ASN A 117 2.77 -1.69 3.69
C ASN A 117 2.62 -2.10 5.15
N ILE A 118 2.19 -1.17 5.99
CA ILE A 118 2.16 -1.30 7.44
C ILE A 118 0.72 -1.14 7.91
N TYR A 119 0.26 -2.03 8.76
CA TYR A 119 -1.08 -2.00 9.30
C TYR A 119 -1.17 -0.98 10.45
N LEU A 120 -2.12 -0.04 10.37
CA LEU A 120 -2.26 1.02 11.36
C LEU A 120 -3.10 0.62 12.56
N LYS A 121 -3.85 -0.46 12.48
CA LYS A 121 -4.65 -1.04 13.57
C LYS A 121 -4.41 -2.53 13.66
N ASP A 122 -4.70 -3.09 14.83
CA ASP A 122 -4.72 -4.53 15.02
C ASP A 122 -5.66 -5.20 14.03
N TRP A 123 -5.37 -6.43 13.71
CA TRP A 123 -6.18 -7.25 12.83
C TRP A 123 -7.62 -7.40 13.33
N GLU A 124 -8.56 -7.34 12.41
CA GLU A 124 -9.98 -7.59 12.65
C GLU A 124 -10.48 -8.69 11.71
N PRO A 125 -11.45 -9.53 12.15
CA PRO A 125 -12.00 -10.60 11.34
C PRO A 125 -12.46 -10.12 9.96
N GLY A 126 -11.94 -10.77 8.90
CA GLY A 126 -12.22 -10.42 7.51
C GLY A 126 -11.20 -9.50 6.86
N HIS A 127 -10.23 -8.96 7.60
CA HIS A 127 -9.09 -8.26 7.01
C HIS A 127 -8.06 -9.29 6.52
N LEU A 128 -7.60 -9.12 5.28
CA LEU A 128 -6.59 -10.01 4.70
C LEU A 128 -5.67 -9.30 3.72
N ILE A 129 -4.47 -9.84 3.58
CA ILE A 129 -3.58 -9.63 2.44
C ILE A 129 -3.14 -10.99 1.93
N HIS A 130 -3.23 -11.17 0.62
CA HIS A 130 -2.74 -12.35 -0.08
C HIS A 130 -1.59 -11.95 -0.99
N TYR A 131 -0.47 -12.64 -0.93
CA TYR A 131 0.70 -12.29 -1.72
C TYR A 131 1.47 -13.54 -2.16
N GLN A 132 2.24 -13.43 -3.26
CA GLN A 132 3.21 -14.44 -3.64
C GLN A 132 4.55 -14.15 -2.97
N ASP A 133 5.11 -15.13 -2.29
CA ASP A 133 6.46 -15.07 -1.74
C ASP A 133 7.54 -15.21 -2.84
N HIS A 134 8.81 -15.27 -2.43
CA HIS A 134 9.95 -15.42 -3.34
C HIS A 134 9.96 -16.76 -4.10
N ASN A 135 9.31 -17.80 -3.58
CA ASN A 135 9.14 -19.11 -4.22
C ASN A 135 7.94 -19.16 -5.17
N LYS A 136 7.19 -18.05 -5.31
CA LYS A 136 5.92 -17.96 -6.03
C LYS A 136 4.78 -18.75 -5.37
N GLU A 137 4.93 -19.07 -4.09
CA GLU A 137 3.88 -19.68 -3.30
C GLU A 137 2.96 -18.62 -2.71
N TRP A 138 1.67 -18.92 -2.64
CA TRP A 138 0.69 -18.00 -2.09
C TRP A 138 0.67 -18.07 -0.57
N GLN A 139 0.82 -16.90 0.04
CA GLN A 139 0.73 -16.67 1.46
C GLN A 139 -0.48 -15.78 1.78
N CYS A 140 -1.09 -15.97 2.93
CA CYS A 140 -2.16 -15.14 3.44
C CYS A 140 -1.75 -14.56 4.80
N SER A 141 -1.82 -13.24 4.93
CA SER A 141 -1.74 -12.58 6.22
C SER A 141 -3.15 -12.21 6.66
N ASP A 142 -3.62 -12.83 7.71
CA ASP A 142 -4.93 -12.68 8.31
C ASP A 142 -4.87 -12.45 9.83
N HIS A 143 -3.68 -12.18 10.35
CA HIS A 143 -3.41 -11.76 11.73
C HIS A 143 -2.20 -10.84 11.75
N TRP A 144 -2.31 -9.74 12.49
CA TRP A 144 -1.21 -8.79 12.75
C TRP A 144 -1.55 -7.87 13.93
N GLU A 145 -0.53 -7.26 14.49
CA GLU A 145 -0.65 -6.13 15.41
C GLU A 145 -0.41 -4.81 14.66
N ALA A 146 -0.92 -3.71 15.21
CA ALA A 146 -0.61 -2.39 14.70
C ALA A 146 0.90 -2.13 14.62
N GLY A 147 1.34 -1.50 13.54
CA GLY A 147 2.76 -1.29 13.23
C GLY A 147 3.43 -2.44 12.48
N GLU A 148 2.85 -3.65 12.45
CA GLU A 148 3.38 -4.73 11.63
C GLU A 148 3.07 -4.54 10.15
N GLY A 149 3.89 -5.15 9.29
CA GLY A 149 3.68 -5.04 7.85
C GLY A 149 4.73 -5.78 7.03
N TYR A 150 4.77 -5.45 5.76
CA TYR A 150 5.70 -6.03 4.79
C TYR A 150 6.39 -4.96 3.98
N LEU A 151 7.69 -5.17 3.78
CA LEU A 151 8.50 -4.44 2.79
C LEU A 151 8.68 -5.34 1.57
N TRP A 152 8.37 -4.82 0.36
CA TRP A 152 8.58 -5.55 -0.89
C TRP A 152 8.94 -4.64 -2.06
N ASP A 153 9.50 -5.25 -3.09
CA ASP A 153 9.76 -4.62 -4.38
C ASP A 153 8.55 -4.72 -5.33
N SER A 154 8.71 -4.26 -6.57
CA SER A 154 7.63 -4.22 -7.58
C SER A 154 7.19 -5.58 -8.11
N ASP A 155 7.93 -6.66 -7.84
CA ASP A 155 7.72 -7.94 -8.52
C ASP A 155 6.71 -8.86 -7.81
N HIS A 156 6.27 -8.50 -6.60
CA HIS A 156 5.34 -9.33 -5.84
C HIS A 156 3.89 -9.10 -6.25
N LEU A 157 3.23 -10.19 -6.69
CA LEU A 157 1.78 -10.22 -6.85
C LEU A 157 1.12 -10.22 -5.48
N HIS A 158 0.18 -9.30 -5.29
CA HIS A 158 -0.58 -9.22 -4.05
C HIS A 158 -1.97 -8.65 -4.26
N LEU A 159 -2.83 -8.89 -3.30
CA LEU A 159 -4.15 -8.30 -3.18
C LEU A 159 -4.45 -7.97 -1.73
N SER A 160 -5.41 -7.09 -1.49
CA SER A 160 -5.88 -6.74 -0.16
C SER A 160 -7.39 -6.81 -0.12
N GLY A 161 -7.96 -7.45 0.90
CA GLY A 161 -9.40 -7.56 1.10
C GLY A 161 -9.82 -7.03 2.47
N ASN A 162 -11.02 -6.45 2.50
CA ASN A 162 -11.77 -6.21 3.71
C ASN A 162 -13.15 -6.86 3.57
N CYS A 163 -13.24 -8.11 4.00
CA CYS A 163 -14.48 -8.89 4.07
C CYS A 163 -15.13 -8.78 5.46
N GLY A 164 -14.59 -7.94 6.33
CA GLY A 164 -15.04 -7.73 7.70
C GLY A 164 -16.10 -6.63 7.84
N LEU A 165 -16.28 -6.15 9.07
CA LEU A 165 -17.27 -5.15 9.43
C LEU A 165 -16.65 -3.82 9.87
N LYS A 166 -15.33 -3.75 9.98
CA LYS A 166 -14.58 -2.56 10.39
C LYS A 166 -13.64 -2.11 9.30
N ASP A 167 -13.33 -0.82 9.27
CA ASP A 167 -12.39 -0.23 8.33
C ASP A 167 -10.98 -0.78 8.52
N LYS A 168 -10.30 -1.06 7.42
CA LYS A 168 -8.91 -1.49 7.39
C LYS A 168 -8.02 -0.33 6.95
N TYR A 169 -7.00 -0.05 7.75
CA TYR A 169 -6.06 1.05 7.50
C TYR A 169 -4.67 0.51 7.23
N THR A 170 -4.07 0.98 6.15
CA THR A 170 -2.70 0.60 5.74
C THR A 170 -1.89 1.84 5.44
N LEU A 171 -0.72 1.98 6.06
CA LEU A 171 0.29 2.96 5.70
C LEU A 171 1.15 2.39 4.56
N GLN A 172 1.34 3.18 3.52
CA GLN A 172 2.27 2.89 2.42
C GLN A 172 3.43 3.88 2.43
N VAL A 173 4.62 3.38 2.66
CA VAL A 173 5.85 4.14 2.56
C VAL A 173 6.62 3.62 1.35
N SER A 174 6.93 4.51 0.39
CA SER A 174 7.70 4.12 -0.80
C SER A 174 8.98 4.92 -0.91
N GLY A 175 10.03 4.24 -1.33
CA GLY A 175 11.36 4.83 -1.42
C GLY A 175 12.32 3.98 -2.23
N PHE A 176 13.59 4.32 -2.12
CA PHE A 176 14.69 3.53 -2.63
C PHE A 176 15.31 2.70 -1.52
N TYR A 177 15.69 1.49 -1.82
CA TYR A 177 16.46 0.66 -0.89
C TYR A 177 17.83 1.28 -0.64
N LEU A 178 18.28 1.31 0.65
CA LEU A 178 19.60 1.85 1.06
C LEU A 178 20.69 0.80 0.95
#